data_45391d8c26ad4eb70f368d699b73ff58
#
_entry.id   45391d8c26ad4eb70f368d699b73ff58
#
_cell.length_a   1.000
_cell.length_b   1.000
_cell.length_c   1.000
_cell.angle_alpha   90.00
_cell.angle_beta   90.00
_cell.angle_gamma   90.00
#
_symmetry.space_group_name_H-M   'P 1'
#
loop_
_entity.id
_entity.type
_entity.pdbx_description
1 polymer ?
#
loop_
_entity_poly.entity_id
_entity_poly.type
_entity_poly.pdbx_seq_one_letter_code
_entity_poly.pdbx_strand_id
1 'polypeptide(L)'
;MIRRGILSYQLLAIVVISGSAMAASTTKDAKATLSQLLLGQDVRALLDMPAYKDGLDVYLSPDSGKKIDSRGIDMKDLSKYLKDKGVGVERDEWVTVTDVKVDSDRVEIHLGGGGEGRGASKNANKKGAGYKRAGGTRVNFRYGHDLTDADIQPNAFLPVLGRVVDTSRVNAKITQNSMAPEFQKAIQSKTVVEGMTYQMVLMSSGEPDQKKVDDTNEESLK
;
A
#
# COMPACT_ATOMS: atom_id res chain seq x y z
N MET A 1 44.63 61.42 -35.51
CA MET A 1 44.83 60.00 -35.07
C MET A 1 43.59 59.54 -34.31
N ILE A 2 42.71 58.77 -34.97
CA ILE A 2 41.45 58.31 -34.42
C ILE A 2 41.60 56.80 -34.24
N ARG A 3 41.63 56.34 -32.98
CA ARG A 3 41.62 54.90 -32.65
C ARG A 3 40.19 54.42 -32.63
N ARG A 4 39.85 53.49 -33.53
CA ARG A 4 38.59 52.74 -33.55
C ARG A 4 38.68 51.60 -32.56
N GLY A 5 37.84 51.64 -31.51
CA GLY A 5 37.61 50.51 -30.59
C GLY A 5 36.65 49.46 -31.21
N ILE A 6 37.11 48.23 -31.30
CA ILE A 6 36.32 47.11 -31.77
C ILE A 6 35.58 46.53 -30.55
N LEU A 7 34.24 46.66 -30.51
CA LEU A 7 33.37 46.00 -29.52
C LEU A 7 33.14 44.57 -29.99
N SER A 8 33.72 43.62 -29.27
CA SER A 8 33.43 42.18 -29.46
C SER A 8 32.16 41.81 -28.72
N TYR A 9 31.08 41.54 -29.44
CA TYR A 9 29.89 40.93 -28.91
C TYR A 9 30.12 39.43 -28.75
N GLN A 10 30.22 38.95 -27.51
CA GLN A 10 30.16 37.51 -27.21
C GLN A 10 28.71 37.07 -27.26
N LEU A 11 28.36 36.24 -28.24
CA LEU A 11 27.08 35.56 -28.31
C LEU A 11 27.06 34.45 -27.22
N LEU A 12 26.27 34.67 -26.19
CA LEU A 12 25.99 33.64 -25.19
C LEU A 12 24.96 32.64 -25.77
N ALA A 13 25.44 31.49 -26.22
CA ALA A 13 24.56 30.40 -26.66
C ALA A 13 23.93 29.75 -25.43
N ILE A 14 22.65 30.01 -25.19
CA ILE A 14 21.84 29.29 -24.20
C ILE A 14 21.51 27.92 -24.79
N VAL A 15 22.21 26.89 -24.34
CA VAL A 15 21.86 25.50 -24.64
C VAL A 15 20.66 25.15 -23.76
N VAL A 16 19.46 25.17 -24.33
CA VAL A 16 18.26 24.60 -23.68
C VAL A 16 18.37 23.08 -23.78
N ILE A 17 18.82 22.44 -22.72
CA ILE A 17 18.76 20.99 -22.60
C ILE A 17 17.30 20.65 -22.33
N SER A 18 16.56 20.31 -23.39
CA SER A 18 15.25 19.70 -23.30
C SER A 18 15.44 18.28 -22.74
N GLY A 19 15.48 18.14 -21.43
CA GLY A 19 15.42 16.84 -20.77
C GLY A 19 14.04 16.22 -21.03
N SER A 20 13.95 15.35 -22.04
CA SER A 20 12.81 14.44 -22.15
C SER A 20 12.84 13.57 -20.89
N ALA A 21 11.95 13.84 -19.93
CA ALA A 21 11.68 12.93 -18.84
C ALA A 21 11.11 11.66 -19.49
N MET A 22 11.97 10.69 -19.78
CA MET A 22 11.53 9.32 -20.06
C MET A 22 10.85 8.85 -18.77
N ALA A 23 9.56 8.59 -18.86
CA ALA A 23 8.83 7.90 -17.77
C ALA A 23 9.59 6.59 -17.50
N ALA A 24 10.30 6.55 -16.38
CA ALA A 24 11.05 5.37 -15.99
C ALA A 24 10.04 4.29 -15.62
N SER A 25 9.98 3.21 -16.38
CA SER A 25 9.21 2.01 -16.01
C SER A 25 9.73 1.45 -14.69
N THR A 26 8.86 0.72 -13.96
CA THR A 26 9.25 0.09 -12.69
C THR A 26 10.43 -0.85 -12.87
N THR A 27 11.45 -0.68 -12.03
CA THR A 27 12.64 -1.52 -12.02
C THR A 27 12.36 -2.88 -11.37
N LYS A 28 13.18 -3.88 -11.70
CA LYS A 28 13.12 -5.21 -11.07
C LYS A 28 13.33 -5.11 -9.54
N ASP A 29 14.21 -4.23 -9.10
CA ASP A 29 14.56 -4.05 -7.69
C ASP A 29 13.43 -3.41 -6.90
N ALA A 30 12.76 -2.40 -7.45
CA ALA A 30 11.59 -1.79 -6.82
C ALA A 30 10.43 -2.79 -6.67
N LYS A 31 10.17 -3.59 -7.71
CA LYS A 31 9.18 -4.69 -7.67
C LYS A 31 9.53 -5.74 -6.60
N ALA A 32 10.81 -6.15 -6.54
CA ALA A 32 11.27 -7.10 -5.55
C ALA A 32 11.13 -6.56 -4.12
N THR A 33 11.46 -5.29 -3.89
CA THR A 33 11.34 -4.62 -2.60
C THR A 33 9.89 -4.62 -2.12
N LEU A 34 8.93 -4.23 -2.98
CA LEU A 34 7.51 -4.25 -2.62
C LEU A 34 7.02 -5.68 -2.32
N SER A 35 7.44 -6.64 -3.14
CA SER A 35 7.06 -8.04 -2.94
C SER A 35 7.61 -8.60 -1.62
N GLN A 36 8.89 -8.36 -1.30
CA GLN A 36 9.50 -8.78 -0.03
C GLN A 36 8.84 -8.14 1.19
N LEU A 37 8.38 -6.90 1.05
CA LEU A 37 7.70 -6.20 2.12
C LEU A 37 6.34 -6.83 2.46
N LEU A 38 5.57 -7.19 1.44
CA LEU A 38 4.17 -7.58 1.59
C LEU A 38 3.97 -9.09 1.64
N LEU A 39 4.76 -9.88 0.93
CA LEU A 39 4.59 -11.33 0.83
C LEU A 39 4.67 -11.98 2.21
N GLY A 40 3.68 -12.82 2.53
CA GLY A 40 3.59 -13.52 3.81
C GLY A 40 3.15 -12.63 4.99
N GLN A 41 2.80 -11.36 4.75
CA GLN A 41 2.22 -10.51 5.80
C GLN A 41 0.74 -10.79 5.98
N ASP A 42 0.29 -10.79 7.23
CA ASP A 42 -1.13 -10.82 7.55
C ASP A 42 -1.70 -9.41 7.59
N VAL A 43 -2.78 -9.21 6.87
CA VAL A 43 -3.54 -7.97 6.82
C VAL A 43 -5.00 -8.24 7.17
N ARG A 44 -5.71 -7.25 7.72
CA ARG A 44 -7.13 -7.38 8.04
C ARG A 44 -7.97 -6.71 6.96
N ALA A 45 -8.92 -7.45 6.39
CA ALA A 45 -9.81 -6.93 5.36
C ALA A 45 -10.75 -5.85 5.92
N LEU A 46 -10.93 -4.74 5.20
CA LEU A 46 -11.85 -3.66 5.58
C LEU A 46 -13.24 -3.77 4.92
N LEU A 47 -13.41 -4.73 4.01
CA LEU A 47 -14.66 -5.02 3.31
C LEU A 47 -14.69 -6.47 2.85
N ASP A 48 -15.88 -6.96 2.51
CA ASP A 48 -16.03 -8.26 1.83
C ASP A 48 -15.45 -8.18 0.43
N MET A 49 -14.62 -9.16 0.05
CA MET A 49 -13.99 -9.22 -1.27
C MET A 49 -14.37 -10.51 -1.99
N PRO A 50 -14.60 -10.46 -3.32
CA PRO A 50 -15.10 -11.61 -4.06
C PRO A 50 -14.04 -12.70 -4.26
N ALA A 51 -14.47 -13.96 -4.26
CA ALA A 51 -13.66 -15.10 -4.69
C ALA A 51 -13.56 -15.13 -6.24
N TYR A 52 -12.82 -14.17 -6.79
CA TYR A 52 -12.77 -13.94 -8.22
C TYR A 52 -11.33 -13.83 -8.72
N LYS A 53 -10.98 -14.69 -9.68
CA LYS A 53 -9.61 -14.76 -10.24
C LYS A 53 -9.17 -13.49 -10.97
N ASP A 54 -10.11 -12.75 -11.57
CA ASP A 54 -9.79 -11.48 -12.25
C ASP A 54 -9.72 -10.32 -11.26
N GLY A 55 -10.13 -10.56 -10.00
CA GLY A 55 -9.93 -9.65 -8.89
C GLY A 55 -11.00 -8.57 -8.72
N LEU A 56 -10.83 -7.80 -7.65
CA LEU A 56 -11.51 -6.55 -7.37
C LEU A 56 -10.63 -5.39 -7.87
N ASP A 57 -11.16 -4.57 -8.76
CA ASP A 57 -10.47 -3.36 -9.22
C ASP A 57 -10.65 -2.21 -8.23
N VAL A 58 -9.55 -1.56 -7.86
CA VAL A 58 -9.46 -0.31 -7.12
C VAL A 58 -8.84 0.74 -8.04
N TYR A 59 -9.64 1.68 -8.51
CA TYR A 59 -9.20 2.73 -9.42
C TYR A 59 -8.61 3.90 -8.65
N LEU A 60 -7.39 4.29 -8.99
CA LEU A 60 -6.67 5.39 -8.34
C LEU A 60 -6.81 6.70 -9.12
N SER A 61 -7.12 6.61 -10.41
CA SER A 61 -7.42 7.76 -11.26
C SER A 61 -8.93 8.02 -11.34
N PRO A 62 -9.36 9.30 -11.23
CA PRO A 62 -10.77 9.68 -11.44
C PRO A 62 -11.24 9.46 -12.88
N ASP A 63 -10.32 9.43 -13.86
CA ASP A 63 -10.62 9.30 -15.28
C ASP A 63 -10.91 7.86 -15.73
N SER A 64 -11.18 6.96 -14.78
CA SER A 64 -11.47 5.55 -15.04
C SER A 64 -12.75 5.31 -15.85
N GLY A 65 -13.61 6.31 -16.02
CA GLY A 65 -14.95 6.18 -16.62
C GLY A 65 -15.92 5.35 -15.77
N LYS A 66 -15.56 4.98 -14.55
CA LYS A 66 -16.34 4.20 -13.59
C LYS A 66 -16.94 5.08 -12.51
N LYS A 67 -18.10 4.68 -11.98
CA LYS A 67 -18.69 5.31 -10.80
C LYS A 67 -18.11 4.67 -9.55
N ILE A 68 -17.03 5.27 -9.04
CA ILE A 68 -16.28 4.76 -7.90
C ILE A 68 -16.62 5.50 -6.60
N ASP A 69 -16.46 4.80 -5.46
CA ASP A 69 -16.53 5.39 -4.13
C ASP A 69 -15.20 6.07 -3.74
N SER A 70 -15.11 6.59 -2.49
CA SER A 70 -13.90 7.24 -1.96
C SER A 70 -12.67 6.33 -1.91
N ARG A 71 -12.84 5.02 -1.94
CA ARG A 71 -11.77 4.02 -1.99
C ARG A 71 -11.30 3.71 -3.40
N GLY A 72 -12.06 4.15 -4.42
CA GLY A 72 -11.80 3.85 -5.82
C GLY A 72 -12.53 2.59 -6.31
N ILE A 73 -13.55 2.11 -5.61
CA ILE A 73 -14.26 0.86 -5.93
C ILE A 73 -15.58 1.16 -6.61
N ASP A 74 -15.86 0.47 -7.73
CA ASP A 74 -17.20 0.42 -8.30
C ASP A 74 -18.07 -0.55 -7.47
N MET A 75 -18.91 0.03 -6.62
CA MET A 75 -19.76 -0.73 -5.69
C MET A 75 -20.81 -1.60 -6.40
N LYS A 76 -21.18 -1.26 -7.63
CA LYS A 76 -22.10 -2.08 -8.44
C LYS A 76 -21.39 -3.35 -8.92
N ASP A 77 -20.17 -3.22 -9.42
CA ASP A 77 -19.35 -4.36 -9.85
C ASP A 77 -18.98 -5.23 -8.64
N LEU A 78 -18.60 -4.64 -7.50
CA LEU A 78 -18.33 -5.38 -6.26
C LEU A 78 -19.54 -6.21 -5.84
N SER A 79 -20.74 -5.59 -5.75
CA SER A 79 -21.97 -6.28 -5.36
C SER A 79 -22.32 -7.43 -6.30
N LYS A 80 -22.12 -7.21 -7.60
CA LYS A 80 -22.31 -8.27 -8.62
C LYS A 80 -21.34 -9.42 -8.42
N TYR A 81 -20.05 -9.16 -8.22
CA TYR A 81 -19.05 -10.21 -8.04
C TYR A 81 -19.25 -10.98 -6.73
N LEU A 82 -19.59 -10.32 -5.62
CA LEU A 82 -19.95 -11.00 -4.37
C LEU A 82 -21.12 -11.94 -4.55
N LYS A 83 -22.16 -11.53 -5.31
CA LYS A 83 -23.30 -12.36 -5.62
C LYS A 83 -22.96 -13.55 -6.53
N ASP A 84 -22.21 -13.31 -7.60
CA ASP A 84 -21.97 -14.31 -8.66
C ASP A 84 -20.82 -15.26 -8.30
N LYS A 85 -19.80 -14.78 -7.59
CA LYS A 85 -18.56 -15.52 -7.28
C LYS A 85 -18.48 -15.94 -5.81
N GLY A 86 -19.26 -15.32 -4.93
CA GLY A 86 -19.18 -15.49 -3.48
C GLY A 86 -18.07 -14.69 -2.85
N VAL A 87 -18.00 -14.72 -1.53
CA VAL A 87 -17.00 -14.04 -0.71
C VAL A 87 -15.74 -14.88 -0.65
N GLY A 88 -14.59 -14.32 -1.05
CA GLY A 88 -13.26 -14.93 -0.92
C GLY A 88 -12.58 -14.57 0.39
N VAL A 89 -12.73 -13.31 0.81
CA VAL A 89 -12.24 -12.77 2.08
C VAL A 89 -13.36 -11.93 2.69
N GLU A 90 -13.70 -12.20 3.95
CA GLU A 90 -14.73 -11.47 4.67
C GLU A 90 -14.16 -10.20 5.31
N ARG A 91 -15.02 -9.20 5.53
CA ARG A 91 -14.65 -8.03 6.33
C ARG A 91 -14.17 -8.47 7.71
N ASP A 92 -13.15 -7.77 8.22
CA ASP A 92 -12.50 -8.01 9.50
C ASP A 92 -11.73 -9.33 9.60
N GLU A 93 -11.70 -10.14 8.54
CA GLU A 93 -10.88 -11.35 8.46
C GLU A 93 -9.39 -10.99 8.34
N TRP A 94 -8.56 -11.72 9.10
CA TRP A 94 -7.11 -11.72 8.89
C TRP A 94 -6.75 -12.68 7.77
N VAL A 95 -6.03 -12.17 6.78
CA VAL A 95 -5.66 -12.94 5.59
C VAL A 95 -4.22 -12.65 5.21
N THR A 96 -3.51 -13.69 4.77
CA THR A 96 -2.11 -13.57 4.35
C THR A 96 -2.00 -13.08 2.91
N VAL A 97 -1.07 -12.16 2.64
CA VAL A 97 -0.65 -11.79 1.30
C VAL A 97 0.14 -12.95 0.69
N THR A 98 -0.41 -13.59 -0.33
CA THR A 98 0.16 -14.81 -0.94
C THR A 98 0.91 -14.56 -2.24
N ASP A 99 0.66 -13.42 -2.90
CA ASP A 99 1.39 -13.01 -4.10
C ASP A 99 1.30 -11.50 -4.31
N VAL A 100 2.31 -10.92 -4.95
CA VAL A 100 2.39 -9.50 -5.31
C VAL A 100 2.93 -9.41 -6.73
N LYS A 101 2.12 -8.89 -7.65
CA LYS A 101 2.52 -8.68 -9.03
C LYS A 101 2.46 -7.20 -9.38
N VAL A 102 3.45 -6.74 -10.11
CA VAL A 102 3.53 -5.37 -10.61
C VAL A 102 3.58 -5.42 -12.14
N ASP A 103 2.45 -5.09 -12.75
CA ASP A 103 2.32 -4.94 -14.20
C ASP A 103 2.68 -3.50 -14.63
N SER A 104 2.43 -3.14 -15.89
CA SER A 104 2.74 -1.81 -16.39
C SER A 104 1.86 -0.71 -15.80
N ASP A 105 0.57 -0.99 -15.53
CA ASP A 105 -0.46 -0.01 -15.15
C ASP A 105 -1.14 -0.30 -13.80
N ARG A 106 -0.75 -1.41 -13.14
CA ARG A 106 -1.40 -1.86 -11.88
C ARG A 106 -0.47 -2.64 -10.98
N VAL A 107 -0.79 -2.62 -9.70
CA VAL A 107 -0.29 -3.56 -8.70
C VAL A 107 -1.40 -4.54 -8.35
N GLU A 108 -1.11 -5.83 -8.42
CA GLU A 108 -2.04 -6.92 -8.12
C GLU A 108 -1.61 -7.60 -6.83
N ILE A 109 -2.49 -7.65 -5.83
CA ILE A 109 -2.27 -8.29 -4.53
C ILE A 109 -3.18 -9.50 -4.39
N HIS A 110 -2.58 -10.67 -4.14
CA HIS A 110 -3.33 -11.88 -3.83
C HIS A 110 -3.44 -12.06 -2.31
N LEU A 111 -4.65 -12.25 -1.85
CA LEU A 111 -4.97 -12.49 -0.44
C LEU A 111 -5.54 -13.89 -0.30
N GLY A 112 -4.90 -14.74 0.48
CA GLY A 112 -5.38 -16.08 0.78
C GLY A 112 -5.50 -17.02 -0.42
N GLY A 113 -4.72 -16.78 -1.51
CA GLY A 113 -4.72 -17.62 -2.72
C GLY A 113 -5.24 -16.95 -3.99
N GLY A 114 -5.57 -15.64 -3.94
CA GLY A 114 -5.82 -14.82 -5.14
C GLY A 114 -7.10 -15.12 -5.91
N GLY A 115 -8.12 -15.69 -5.25
CA GLY A 115 -9.41 -16.01 -5.87
C GLY A 115 -9.38 -17.24 -6.81
N GLU A 116 -8.25 -17.89 -6.93
CA GLU A 116 -8.09 -19.15 -7.68
C GLU A 116 -8.44 -20.33 -6.78
N GLY A 117 -9.73 -20.55 -6.53
CA GLY A 117 -10.19 -21.62 -5.67
C GLY A 117 -9.88 -23.01 -6.23
N ARG A 118 -8.75 -23.59 -5.89
CA ARG A 118 -8.56 -25.04 -5.86
C ARG A 118 -9.31 -25.58 -4.62
N GLY A 119 -10.60 -25.64 -4.67
CA GLY A 119 -11.34 -26.16 -3.54
C GLY A 119 -12.75 -25.63 -3.38
N ALA A 120 -13.27 -24.89 -4.34
CA ALA A 120 -14.71 -24.75 -4.45
C ALA A 120 -15.25 -26.17 -4.63
N SER A 121 -15.63 -26.82 -3.53
CA SER A 121 -16.38 -28.06 -3.59
C SER A 121 -17.48 -27.88 -4.63
N LYS A 122 -17.52 -28.73 -5.64
CA LYS A 122 -18.57 -28.74 -6.66
C LYS A 122 -19.98 -28.85 -6.02
N ASN A 123 -20.02 -29.12 -4.73
CA ASN A 123 -21.20 -29.28 -3.88
C ASN A 123 -21.47 -28.09 -2.95
N ALA A 124 -20.70 -27.01 -2.99
CA ALA A 124 -21.13 -25.78 -2.33
C ALA A 124 -22.40 -25.31 -3.04
N ASN A 125 -23.55 -25.65 -2.45
CA ASN A 125 -24.85 -25.23 -2.92
C ASN A 125 -24.80 -23.75 -3.25
N LYS A 126 -25.13 -23.38 -4.49
CA LYS A 126 -25.26 -22.02 -5.01
C LYS A 126 -26.42 -21.30 -4.31
N LYS A 127 -26.33 -21.12 -3.01
CA LYS A 127 -27.34 -20.42 -2.22
C LYS A 127 -26.85 -19.04 -1.86
N GLY A 128 -27.25 -18.08 -2.64
CA GLY A 128 -27.35 -16.69 -2.22
C GLY A 128 -26.03 -15.89 -2.22
N ALA A 129 -26.18 -14.58 -2.24
CA ALA A 129 -25.13 -13.62 -1.94
C ALA A 129 -24.58 -13.92 -0.53
N GLY A 130 -23.26 -14.00 -0.39
CA GLY A 130 -22.61 -14.05 0.92
C GLY A 130 -22.03 -15.40 1.35
N TYR A 131 -22.01 -16.45 0.52
CA TYR A 131 -21.30 -17.66 0.91
C TYR A 131 -19.78 -17.53 0.71
N LYS A 132 -19.02 -17.96 1.70
CA LYS A 132 -17.56 -17.95 1.67
C LYS A 132 -17.01 -19.07 0.78
N ARG A 133 -16.02 -18.74 -0.04
CA ARG A 133 -15.27 -19.70 -0.85
C ARG A 133 -13.81 -19.79 -0.41
N ALA A 134 -13.25 -21.00 -0.42
CA ALA A 134 -11.82 -21.18 -0.29
C ALA A 134 -11.11 -20.57 -1.51
N GLY A 135 -9.88 -20.05 -1.30
CA GLY A 135 -9.05 -19.49 -2.36
C GLY A 135 -8.85 -17.99 -2.29
N GLY A 136 -9.39 -17.33 -1.28
CA GLY A 136 -9.12 -15.91 -1.04
C GLY A 136 -9.65 -14.99 -2.13
N THR A 137 -8.97 -13.88 -2.33
CA THR A 137 -9.32 -12.83 -3.29
C THR A 137 -8.08 -12.27 -3.98
N ARG A 138 -8.30 -11.55 -5.07
CA ARG A 138 -7.30 -10.72 -5.75
C ARG A 138 -7.78 -9.28 -5.76
N VAL A 139 -6.87 -8.34 -5.56
CA VAL A 139 -7.15 -6.90 -5.64
C VAL A 139 -6.18 -6.28 -6.63
N ASN A 140 -6.71 -5.54 -7.62
CA ASN A 140 -5.94 -4.85 -8.64
C ASN A 140 -6.01 -3.34 -8.38
N PHE A 141 -4.91 -2.73 -8.01
CA PHE A 141 -4.78 -1.27 -7.87
C PHE A 141 -4.41 -0.67 -9.22
N ARG A 142 -5.39 -0.05 -9.90
CA ARG A 142 -5.25 0.51 -11.25
C ARG A 142 -4.91 1.99 -11.20
N TYR A 143 -3.74 2.34 -11.69
CA TYR A 143 -3.20 3.71 -11.61
C TYR A 143 -3.73 4.64 -12.71
N GLY A 144 -4.07 4.10 -13.90
CA GLY A 144 -4.47 4.89 -15.07
C GLY A 144 -3.30 5.50 -15.83
N HIS A 145 -2.06 5.15 -15.46
CA HIS A 145 -0.81 5.49 -16.14
C HIS A 145 0.19 4.34 -15.97
N ASP A 146 1.27 4.36 -16.75
CA ASP A 146 2.36 3.42 -16.59
C ASP A 146 3.08 3.67 -15.25
N LEU A 147 3.23 2.60 -14.46
CA LEU A 147 3.83 2.65 -13.15
C LEU A 147 5.31 3.04 -13.20
N THR A 148 5.71 3.84 -12.25
CA THR A 148 7.11 4.20 -11.96
C THR A 148 7.56 3.58 -10.63
N ASP A 149 8.87 3.59 -10.35
CA ASP A 149 9.39 3.16 -9.06
C ASP A 149 8.81 3.97 -7.89
N ALA A 150 8.49 5.24 -8.10
CA ALA A 150 7.91 6.11 -7.09
C ALA A 150 6.51 5.64 -6.66
N ASP A 151 5.70 5.12 -7.58
CA ASP A 151 4.33 4.64 -7.31
C ASP A 151 4.30 3.40 -6.41
N ILE A 152 5.34 2.57 -6.50
CA ILE A 152 5.45 1.30 -5.77
C ILE A 152 6.40 1.36 -4.56
N GLN A 153 6.91 2.54 -4.21
CA GLN A 153 7.62 2.71 -2.94
C GLN A 153 6.67 2.42 -1.76
N PRO A 154 7.15 1.84 -0.66
CA PRO A 154 6.31 1.50 0.49
C PRO A 154 5.48 2.66 1.01
N ASN A 155 6.06 3.86 1.13
CA ASN A 155 5.38 5.06 1.59
C ASN A 155 4.28 5.56 0.63
N ALA A 156 4.38 5.26 -0.66
CA ALA A 156 3.36 5.60 -1.66
C ALA A 156 2.29 4.51 -1.75
N PHE A 157 2.68 3.22 -1.75
CA PHE A 157 1.75 2.12 -1.98
C PHE A 157 0.96 1.71 -0.72
N LEU A 158 1.55 1.74 0.49
CA LEU A 158 0.82 1.32 1.70
C LEU A 158 -0.46 2.12 1.98
N PRO A 159 -0.52 3.45 1.80
CA PRO A 159 -1.78 4.19 1.86
C PRO A 159 -2.82 3.74 0.83
N VAL A 160 -2.37 3.35 -0.36
CA VAL A 160 -3.24 2.81 -1.42
C VAL A 160 -3.80 1.45 -1.02
N LEU A 161 -2.96 0.54 -0.55
CA LEU A 161 -3.36 -0.77 -0.02
C LEU A 161 -4.31 -0.60 1.18
N GLY A 162 -4.07 0.41 2.01
CA GLY A 162 -4.90 0.79 3.17
C GLY A 162 -6.36 1.15 2.85
N ARG A 163 -6.72 1.34 1.58
CA ARG A 163 -8.12 1.56 1.16
C ARG A 163 -8.99 0.31 1.33
N VAL A 164 -8.40 -0.88 1.31
CA VAL A 164 -9.12 -2.16 1.31
C VAL A 164 -8.69 -3.12 2.44
N VAL A 165 -7.49 -2.93 3.00
CA VAL A 165 -7.00 -3.70 4.15
C VAL A 165 -6.33 -2.81 5.19
N ASP A 166 -6.38 -3.22 6.46
CA ASP A 166 -5.61 -2.59 7.53
C ASP A 166 -4.14 -2.99 7.42
N THR A 167 -3.28 -2.00 7.16
CA THR A 167 -1.83 -2.15 6.99
C THR A 167 -1.02 -1.86 8.27
N SER A 168 -1.67 -1.69 9.42
CA SER A 168 -1.02 -1.28 10.67
C SER A 168 0.12 -2.22 11.09
N ARG A 169 -0.06 -3.55 10.95
CA ARG A 169 0.99 -4.53 11.23
C ARG A 169 2.17 -4.44 10.27
N VAL A 170 1.91 -4.20 8.99
CA VAL A 170 2.95 -4.01 7.98
C VAL A 170 3.76 -2.76 8.30
N ASN A 171 3.08 -1.65 8.61
CA ASN A 171 3.71 -0.39 9.01
C ASN A 171 4.55 -0.55 10.29
N ALA A 172 4.03 -1.24 11.31
CA ALA A 172 4.76 -1.51 12.54
C ALA A 172 6.06 -2.30 12.27
N LYS A 173 6.01 -3.30 11.38
CA LYS A 173 7.19 -4.10 11.02
C LYS A 173 8.23 -3.27 10.25
N ILE A 174 7.80 -2.39 9.33
CA ILE A 174 8.71 -1.47 8.63
C ILE A 174 9.40 -0.57 9.65
N THR A 175 8.62 0.05 10.54
CA THR A 175 9.14 0.92 11.59
C THR A 175 10.14 0.16 12.45
N GLN A 176 9.83 -1.05 12.89
CA GLN A 176 10.73 -1.89 13.67
C GLN A 176 12.04 -2.19 12.92
N ASN A 177 11.96 -2.56 11.64
CA ASN A 177 13.14 -2.89 10.83
C ASN A 177 14.03 -1.66 10.53
N SER A 178 13.46 -0.45 10.54
CA SER A 178 14.21 0.81 10.36
C SER A 178 14.82 1.39 11.64
N MET A 179 14.51 0.79 12.79
CA MET A 179 15.07 1.21 14.08
C MET A 179 16.53 0.78 14.23
N ALA A 180 17.28 1.51 15.05
CA ALA A 180 18.62 1.08 15.45
C ALA A 180 18.58 -0.29 16.14
N PRO A 181 19.62 -1.15 15.95
CA PRO A 181 19.61 -2.52 16.44
C PRO A 181 19.36 -2.67 17.94
N GLU A 182 19.82 -1.70 18.76
CA GLU A 182 19.58 -1.68 20.20
C GLU A 182 18.10 -1.58 20.55
N PHE A 183 17.33 -0.76 19.83
CA PHE A 183 15.89 -0.63 20.05
C PHE A 183 15.14 -1.87 19.57
N GLN A 184 15.55 -2.45 18.43
CA GLN A 184 14.98 -3.72 17.96
C GLN A 184 15.14 -4.82 19.00
N LYS A 185 16.33 -4.96 19.57
CA LYS A 185 16.63 -5.94 20.63
C LYS A 185 15.82 -5.68 21.88
N ALA A 186 15.72 -4.43 22.31
CA ALA A 186 14.95 -4.05 23.49
C ALA A 186 13.45 -4.35 23.33
N ILE A 187 12.86 -4.10 22.15
CA ILE A 187 11.48 -4.44 21.82
C ILE A 187 11.27 -5.96 21.87
N GLN A 188 12.17 -6.75 21.27
CA GLN A 188 12.09 -8.21 21.28
C GLN A 188 12.20 -8.79 22.70
N SER A 189 13.03 -8.19 23.56
CA SER A 189 13.19 -8.60 24.96
C SER A 189 12.15 -7.99 25.90
N LYS A 190 11.18 -7.22 25.39
CA LYS A 190 10.14 -6.51 26.16
C LYS A 190 10.73 -5.60 27.24
N THR A 191 11.81 -4.90 26.91
CA THR A 191 12.50 -3.97 27.82
C THR A 191 12.40 -2.55 27.26
N VAL A 192 12.27 -1.57 28.16
CA VAL A 192 12.33 -0.15 27.79
C VAL A 192 13.75 0.35 28.06
N VAL A 193 14.34 1.04 27.07
CA VAL A 193 15.67 1.65 27.18
C VAL A 193 15.58 3.14 26.87
N GLU A 194 16.56 3.89 27.38
CA GLU A 194 16.66 5.33 27.15
C GLU A 194 16.77 5.63 25.66
N GLY A 195 16.09 6.73 25.21
CA GLY A 195 16.03 7.13 23.80
C GLY A 195 14.91 6.48 22.98
N MET A 196 14.13 5.56 23.56
CA MET A 196 12.93 5.04 22.92
C MET A 196 11.85 6.13 22.78
N THR A 197 11.22 6.18 21.60
CA THR A 197 10.00 6.97 21.41
C THR A 197 8.81 6.31 22.12
N TYR A 198 7.73 7.06 22.37
CA TYR A 198 6.50 6.50 22.93
C TYR A 198 5.98 5.28 22.14
N GLN A 199 6.04 5.33 20.82
CA GLN A 199 5.67 4.20 19.95
C GLN A 199 6.55 2.95 20.18
N MET A 200 7.86 3.13 20.35
CA MET A 200 8.78 2.03 20.66
C MET A 200 8.49 1.42 22.02
N VAL A 201 8.15 2.26 23.01
CA VAL A 201 7.73 1.79 24.35
C VAL A 201 6.46 0.95 24.25
N LEU A 202 5.45 1.41 23.49
CA LEU A 202 4.23 0.63 23.26
C LEU A 202 4.51 -0.71 22.56
N MET A 203 5.42 -0.72 21.59
CA MET A 203 5.82 -1.97 20.91
C MET A 203 6.53 -2.94 21.86
N SER A 204 7.27 -2.44 22.85
CA SER A 204 8.00 -3.25 23.83
C SER A 204 7.09 -3.78 24.94
N SER A 205 6.31 -2.92 25.55
CA SER A 205 5.60 -3.18 26.82
C SER A 205 4.08 -3.32 26.66
N GLY A 206 3.54 -2.99 25.48
CA GLY A 206 2.10 -2.91 25.27
C GLY A 206 1.51 -1.54 25.69
N GLU A 207 0.19 -1.41 25.57
CA GLU A 207 -0.50 -0.21 26.05
C GLU A 207 -0.53 -0.18 27.58
N PRO A 208 -0.31 0.99 28.20
CA PRO A 208 -0.40 1.10 29.65
C PRO A 208 -1.86 0.93 30.11
N ASP A 209 -2.05 0.25 31.25
CA ASP A 209 -3.36 0.04 31.86
C ASP A 209 -4.04 1.35 32.29
N GLN A 210 -3.26 2.41 32.54
CA GLN A 210 -3.75 3.74 32.88
C GLN A 210 -2.93 4.82 32.20
N LYS A 211 -3.60 5.77 31.54
CA LYS A 211 -3.00 7.00 31.00
C LYS A 211 -3.28 8.13 31.98
N LYS A 212 -2.23 8.61 32.70
CA LYS A 212 -2.31 9.87 33.40
C LYS A 212 -1.92 10.99 32.44
N VAL A 213 -2.82 11.89 32.14
CA VAL A 213 -2.51 13.13 31.44
C VAL A 213 -2.13 14.14 32.52
N ASP A 214 -0.86 14.53 32.58
CA ASP A 214 -0.45 15.66 33.41
C ASP A 214 -0.84 16.95 32.69
N ASP A 215 -1.83 17.65 33.21
CA ASP A 215 -2.34 18.94 32.71
C ASP A 215 -1.36 20.12 32.95
N THR A 216 -0.07 19.86 33.19
CA THR A 216 0.91 20.88 33.61
C THR A 216 1.62 21.63 32.48
N ASN A 217 1.17 21.56 31.20
CA ASN A 217 1.84 22.26 30.09
C ASN A 217 1.07 23.41 29.44
N GLU A 218 0.13 24.06 30.13
CA GLU A 218 -0.56 25.25 29.57
C GLU A 218 0.00 26.62 29.98
N GLU A 219 1.12 26.75 30.71
CA GLU A 219 1.62 28.04 31.22
C GLU A 219 2.95 28.55 30.66
N SER A 220 3.44 28.11 29.52
CA SER A 220 4.70 28.62 28.97
C SER A 220 4.63 29.25 27.57
N LEU A 221 3.47 29.80 27.19
CA LEU A 221 3.32 30.67 26.02
C LEU A 221 2.62 31.98 26.42
N LYS A 222 3.37 32.83 27.07
CA LYS A 222 3.12 34.29 27.14
C LYS A 222 4.33 35.02 26.62
#